data_fa195c687a8f3e9f9cb70ca08beaad4b
#
_entry.id   fa195c687a8f3e9f9cb70ca08beaad4b
#
_cell.length_a   1.000
_cell.length_b   1.000
_cell.length_c   1.000
_cell.angle_alpha   90.00
_cell.angle_beta   90.00
_cell.angle_gamma   90.00
#
_symmetry.space_group_name_H-M   'P 1'
#
loop_
_entity.id
_entity.type
_entity.pdbx_description
1 polymer ?
#
loop_
_entity_poly.entity_id
_entity_poly.type
_entity_poly.pdbx_seq_one_letter_code
_entity_poly.pdbx_strand_id
1 'polypeptide(L)'
;LPDNVLQWIDKVMGHYLDFNKIKGYKKSINSIWVNQMFEHEYNPVHVHQGTLYTGLSSVMILKLPESFGVEYSSKHNPMNGKLQIMGSASGQFATCDYSPNIEERNFYVFPYDVRHCVYPFNGPGFRRTLAANMDVDYNPIMNRGRN
;
A
#
# COMPACT_ATOMS: atom_id res chain seq x y z
N LEU A 1 -5.36 -18.66 1.87
CA LEU A 1 -6.03 -18.14 0.67
C LEU A 1 -6.09 -19.22 -0.41
N PRO A 2 -7.14 -19.23 -1.25
CA PRO A 2 -7.17 -20.10 -2.43
C PRO A 2 -6.04 -19.81 -3.40
N ASP A 3 -5.54 -20.84 -4.11
CA ASP A 3 -4.38 -20.72 -5.00
C ASP A 3 -4.59 -19.70 -6.12
N ASN A 4 -5.79 -19.60 -6.66
CA ASN A 4 -6.12 -18.61 -7.69
C ASN A 4 -6.00 -17.15 -7.18
N VAL A 5 -6.25 -16.91 -5.89
CA VAL A 5 -6.08 -15.58 -5.27
C VAL A 5 -4.59 -15.29 -5.10
N LEU A 6 -3.80 -16.28 -4.67
CA LEU A 6 -2.33 -16.14 -4.57
C LEU A 6 -1.71 -15.84 -5.93
N GLN A 7 -2.10 -16.58 -6.96
CA GLN A 7 -1.64 -16.36 -8.34
C GLN A 7 -2.04 -14.99 -8.86
N TRP A 8 -3.25 -14.52 -8.52
CA TRP A 8 -3.71 -13.18 -8.91
C TRP A 8 -2.86 -12.09 -8.25
N ILE A 9 -2.61 -12.18 -6.92
CA ILE A 9 -1.75 -11.25 -6.19
C ILE A 9 -0.34 -11.22 -6.80
N ASP A 10 0.25 -12.39 -7.02
CA ASP A 10 1.58 -12.53 -7.63
C ASP A 10 1.66 -11.86 -9.01
N LYS A 11 0.64 -12.07 -9.84
CA LYS A 11 0.55 -11.49 -11.17
C LYS A 11 0.42 -9.96 -11.11
N VAL A 12 -0.49 -9.44 -10.29
CA VAL A 12 -0.74 -7.99 -10.22
C VAL A 12 0.46 -7.25 -9.66
N MET A 13 1.11 -7.80 -8.61
CA MET A 13 2.35 -7.21 -8.08
C MET A 13 3.49 -7.28 -9.11
N GLY A 14 3.55 -8.37 -9.90
CA GLY A 14 4.50 -8.47 -11.02
C GLY A 14 4.26 -7.39 -12.09
N HIS A 15 3.03 -7.06 -12.40
CA HIS A 15 2.71 -5.97 -13.34
C HIS A 15 3.24 -4.61 -12.87
N TYR A 16 3.33 -4.36 -11.56
CA TYR A 16 3.98 -3.15 -11.05
C TYR A 16 5.45 -3.08 -11.46
N LEU A 17 6.17 -4.20 -11.38
CA LEU A 17 7.57 -4.28 -11.79
C LEU A 17 7.73 -4.06 -13.30
N ASP A 18 6.89 -4.70 -14.09
CA ASP A 18 6.89 -4.57 -15.55
C ASP A 18 6.55 -3.15 -15.99
N PHE A 19 5.54 -2.52 -15.37
CA PHE A 19 5.17 -1.12 -15.61
C PHE A 19 6.35 -0.17 -15.32
N ASN A 20 7.10 -0.44 -14.25
CA ASN A 20 8.30 0.31 -13.90
C ASN A 20 9.54 -0.16 -14.68
N LYS A 21 9.38 -1.03 -15.70
CA LYS A 21 10.45 -1.53 -16.55
C LYS A 21 11.60 -2.21 -15.78
N ILE A 22 11.32 -2.81 -14.62
CA ILE A 22 12.28 -3.61 -13.88
C ILE A 22 12.53 -4.90 -14.66
N LYS A 23 13.79 -5.24 -14.89
CA LYS A 23 14.21 -6.41 -15.68
C LYS A 23 15.07 -7.37 -14.86
N GLY A 24 15.07 -8.65 -15.26
CA GLY A 24 15.95 -9.66 -14.67
C GLY A 24 15.72 -9.85 -13.17
N TYR A 25 14.46 -9.84 -12.74
CA TYR A 25 14.08 -10.04 -11.35
C TYR A 25 13.56 -11.44 -11.08
N LYS A 26 13.71 -11.88 -9.83
CA LYS A 26 12.96 -12.98 -9.24
C LYS A 26 12.05 -12.40 -8.17
N LYS A 27 10.87 -12.95 -8.03
CA LYS A 27 9.90 -12.49 -7.04
C LYS A 27 9.29 -13.66 -6.29
N SER A 28 8.95 -13.43 -5.02
CA SER A 28 8.23 -14.40 -4.20
C SER A 28 7.37 -13.70 -3.15
N ILE A 29 6.14 -14.14 -2.98
CA ILE A 29 5.28 -13.66 -1.90
C ILE A 29 5.90 -14.11 -0.57
N ASN A 30 6.21 -13.14 0.30
CA ASN A 30 6.83 -13.37 1.60
C ASN A 30 5.77 -13.58 2.69
N SER A 31 4.75 -12.72 2.72
CA SER A 31 3.70 -12.76 3.74
C SER A 31 2.39 -12.20 3.23
N ILE A 32 1.29 -12.71 3.78
CA ILE A 32 -0.07 -12.19 3.54
C ILE A 32 -0.80 -12.17 4.87
N TRP A 33 -1.50 -11.08 5.16
CA TRP A 33 -2.30 -10.96 6.38
C TRP A 33 -3.52 -10.06 6.19
N VAL A 34 -4.45 -10.14 7.12
CA VAL A 34 -5.64 -9.29 7.16
C VAL A 34 -5.49 -8.31 8.32
N ASN A 35 -5.67 -7.02 8.03
CA ASN A 35 -5.82 -5.98 9.04
C ASN A 35 -7.30 -5.63 9.19
N GLN A 36 -7.74 -5.48 10.42
CA GLN A 36 -9.04 -4.92 10.73
C GLN A 36 -8.86 -3.79 11.72
N MET A 37 -9.47 -2.65 11.42
CA MET A 37 -9.44 -1.44 12.24
C MET A 37 -10.86 -1.06 12.60
N PHE A 38 -11.09 -0.78 13.88
CA PHE A 38 -12.32 -0.19 14.39
C PHE A 38 -12.18 1.32 14.54
N GLU A 39 -13.22 1.98 15.02
CA GLU A 39 -13.21 3.40 15.34
C GLU A 39 -12.04 3.75 16.28
N HIS A 40 -11.41 4.91 16.07
CA HIS A 40 -10.27 5.45 16.83
C HIS A 40 -8.95 4.67 16.69
N GLU A 41 -8.94 3.53 16.00
CA GLU A 41 -7.70 2.83 15.66
C GLU A 41 -7.04 3.44 14.43
N TYR A 42 -5.71 3.34 14.37
CA TYR A 42 -4.92 3.82 13.24
C TYR A 42 -3.72 2.89 13.01
N ASN A 43 -3.15 2.97 11.82
CA ASN A 43 -1.89 2.30 11.53
C ASN A 43 -0.80 3.39 11.38
N PRO A 44 0.17 3.46 12.30
CA PRO A 44 1.18 4.52 12.31
C PRO A 44 2.06 4.48 11.05
N VAL A 45 2.82 5.54 10.83
CA VAL A 45 3.78 5.62 9.73
C VAL A 45 4.82 4.51 9.86
N HIS A 46 4.95 3.70 8.81
CA HIS A 46 5.88 2.57 8.77
C HIS A 46 6.34 2.27 7.34
N VAL A 47 7.29 1.36 7.22
CA VAL A 47 7.78 0.75 5.99
C VAL A 47 7.71 -0.77 6.13
N HIS A 48 7.96 -1.49 5.06
CA HIS A 48 8.01 -2.94 5.05
C HIS A 48 9.40 -3.48 4.76
N GLN A 49 9.58 -4.74 5.07
CA GLN A 49 10.66 -5.60 4.61
C GLN A 49 10.18 -7.05 4.64
N GLY A 50 10.77 -7.88 3.81
CA GLY A 50 10.60 -9.33 3.85
C GLY A 50 11.88 -10.02 4.28
N THR A 51 12.20 -11.15 3.68
CA THR A 51 13.52 -11.78 3.75
C THR A 51 14.56 -10.89 3.07
N LEU A 52 14.15 -10.20 2.00
CA LEU A 52 14.95 -9.18 1.33
C LEU A 52 14.51 -7.77 1.77
N TYR A 53 15.44 -6.80 1.64
CA TYR A 53 15.13 -5.38 1.85
C TYR A 53 14.46 -4.74 0.63
N THR A 54 14.53 -5.40 -0.52
CA THR A 54 13.91 -4.98 -1.77
C THR A 54 12.66 -5.76 -2.04
N GLY A 55 11.59 -5.07 -2.33
CA GLY A 55 10.30 -5.72 -2.58
C GLY A 55 9.15 -4.73 -2.71
N LEU A 56 7.97 -5.30 -2.77
CA LEU A 56 6.70 -4.60 -2.88
C LEU A 56 5.80 -4.95 -1.72
N SER A 57 5.12 -3.95 -1.18
CA SER A 57 3.97 -4.14 -0.31
C SER A 57 2.68 -3.82 -1.06
N SER A 58 1.59 -4.37 -0.60
CA SER A 58 0.28 -4.12 -1.19
C SER A 58 -0.83 -4.09 -0.14
N VAL A 59 -1.89 -3.37 -0.47
CA VAL A 59 -3.11 -3.26 0.36
C VAL A 59 -4.33 -3.37 -0.54
N MET A 60 -5.16 -4.37 -0.31
CA MET A 60 -6.50 -4.50 -0.91
C MET A 60 -7.56 -4.06 0.10
N ILE A 61 -8.45 -3.20 -0.30
CA ILE A 61 -9.60 -2.80 0.51
C ILE A 61 -10.68 -3.88 0.41
N LEU A 62 -10.93 -4.59 1.50
CA LEU A 62 -11.94 -5.65 1.55
C LEU A 62 -13.29 -5.14 2.04
N LYS A 63 -13.28 -4.22 3.01
CA LYS A 63 -14.48 -3.62 3.57
C LYS A 63 -14.18 -2.23 4.12
N LEU A 64 -15.12 -1.33 3.93
CA LEU A 64 -15.12 0.00 4.52
C LEU A 64 -16.27 0.14 5.51
N PRO A 65 -16.17 1.01 6.53
CA PRO A 65 -17.30 1.36 7.38
C PRO A 65 -18.35 2.10 6.55
N GLU A 66 -19.61 2.09 7.00
CA GLU A 66 -20.70 2.83 6.33
C GLU A 66 -20.45 4.34 6.29
N SER A 67 -19.71 4.84 7.28
CA SER A 67 -19.26 6.23 7.39
C SER A 67 -17.94 6.29 8.12
N PHE A 68 -17.06 7.17 7.69
CA PHE A 68 -15.83 7.47 8.44
C PHE A 68 -16.05 8.45 9.61
N GLY A 69 -17.29 8.88 9.85
CA GLY A 69 -17.68 9.73 10.96
C GLY A 69 -17.30 11.20 10.77
N VAL A 70 -17.17 11.92 11.90
CA VAL A 70 -16.81 13.33 11.92
C VAL A 70 -15.32 13.47 11.65
N GLU A 71 -14.97 14.29 10.66
CA GLU A 71 -13.58 14.48 10.23
C GLU A 71 -12.69 15.04 11.35
N TYR A 72 -11.57 14.34 11.63
CA TYR A 72 -10.59 14.76 12.62
C TYR A 72 -9.67 15.88 12.12
N SER A 73 -9.41 15.92 10.82
CA SER A 73 -8.52 16.92 10.22
C SER A 73 -9.30 18.14 9.75
N SER A 74 -9.32 18.41 8.48
CA SER A 74 -10.02 19.54 7.89
C SER A 74 -11.10 19.06 6.93
N LYS A 75 -12.27 19.71 6.96
CA LYS A 75 -13.33 19.44 5.99
C LYS A 75 -12.89 19.67 4.54
N HIS A 76 -11.87 20.50 4.33
CA HIS A 76 -11.31 20.76 2.99
C HIS A 76 -10.32 19.69 2.55
N ASN A 77 -9.76 18.91 3.49
CA ASN A 77 -8.87 17.81 3.23
C ASN A 77 -9.19 16.63 4.14
N PRO A 78 -10.29 15.91 3.88
CA PRO A 78 -10.74 14.84 4.75
C PRO A 78 -9.78 13.65 4.69
N MET A 79 -9.31 13.19 5.87
CA MET A 79 -8.30 12.13 5.99
C MET A 79 -8.82 10.90 6.75
N ASN A 80 -9.99 10.95 7.39
CA ASN A 80 -10.51 9.83 8.16
C ASN A 80 -10.49 8.52 7.37
N GLY A 81 -9.89 7.48 7.95
CA GLY A 81 -9.78 6.13 7.39
C GLY A 81 -8.92 6.01 6.13
N LYS A 82 -8.33 7.09 5.63
CA LYS A 82 -7.52 7.06 4.40
C LYS A 82 -6.17 6.40 4.59
N LEU A 83 -5.72 5.73 3.54
CA LEU A 83 -4.33 5.37 3.33
C LEU A 83 -3.59 6.61 2.81
N GLN A 84 -2.48 6.96 3.44
CA GLN A 84 -1.54 7.95 2.92
C GLN A 84 -0.21 7.27 2.57
N ILE A 85 0.23 7.46 1.34
CA ILE A 85 1.51 7.00 0.81
C ILE A 85 2.40 8.23 0.67
N MET A 86 3.57 8.22 1.34
CA MET A 86 4.45 9.37 1.47
C MET A 86 5.69 9.19 0.61
N GLY A 87 5.81 10.01 -0.42
CA GLY A 87 7.01 10.02 -1.25
C GLY A 87 8.23 10.60 -0.55
N SER A 88 9.37 10.54 -1.22
CA SER A 88 10.66 11.02 -0.71
C SER A 88 11.01 12.43 -1.16
N ALA A 89 10.29 12.99 -2.13
CA ALA A 89 10.53 14.35 -2.59
C ALA A 89 10.15 15.35 -1.50
N SER A 90 10.94 16.39 -1.35
CA SER A 90 10.65 17.50 -0.45
C SER A 90 10.88 18.83 -1.18
N GLY A 91 10.03 19.79 -0.89
CA GLY A 91 10.17 21.11 -1.47
C GLY A 91 8.87 21.89 -1.39
N GLN A 92 8.98 23.22 -1.36
CA GLN A 92 7.83 24.10 -1.21
C GLN A 92 6.81 23.96 -2.35
N PHE A 93 7.26 23.56 -3.54
CA PHE A 93 6.45 23.43 -4.74
C PHE A 93 6.29 21.97 -5.22
N ALA A 94 6.72 21.00 -4.40
CA ALA A 94 6.61 19.58 -4.72
C ALA A 94 5.55 18.91 -3.82
N THR A 95 4.62 18.21 -4.44
CA THR A 95 3.67 17.33 -3.75
C THR A 95 4.07 15.89 -4.02
N CYS A 96 4.46 15.16 -3.00
CA CYS A 96 4.88 13.77 -3.11
C CYS A 96 4.00 12.80 -2.34
N ASP A 97 3.09 13.29 -1.54
CA ASP A 97 2.15 12.47 -0.78
C ASP A 97 0.93 12.14 -1.63
N TYR A 98 0.49 10.91 -1.53
CA TYR A 98 -0.67 10.40 -2.25
C TYR A 98 -1.66 9.78 -1.27
N SER A 99 -2.86 10.34 -1.22
CA SER A 99 -3.98 9.84 -0.41
C SER A 99 -5.15 9.52 -1.34
N PRO A 100 -5.25 8.28 -1.82
CA PRO A 100 -6.31 7.89 -2.75
C PRO A 100 -7.69 7.97 -2.09
N ASN A 101 -8.71 8.23 -2.87
CA ASN A 101 -10.08 7.89 -2.49
C ASN A 101 -10.19 6.37 -2.50
N ILE A 102 -10.30 5.79 -1.29
CA ILE A 102 -10.36 4.35 -1.15
C ILE A 102 -11.77 3.83 -1.42
N GLU A 103 -11.85 2.75 -2.18
CA GLU A 103 -13.07 2.01 -2.47
C GLU A 103 -12.83 0.52 -2.24
N GLU A 104 -13.87 -0.22 -1.90
CA GLU A 104 -13.78 -1.68 -1.78
C GLU A 104 -13.31 -2.28 -3.11
N ARG A 105 -12.43 -3.28 -3.03
CA ARG A 105 -11.74 -3.96 -4.13
C ARG A 105 -10.58 -3.20 -4.76
N ASN A 106 -10.32 -1.95 -4.37
CA ASN A 106 -9.10 -1.27 -4.80
C ASN A 106 -7.87 -1.97 -4.23
N PHE A 107 -6.85 -2.13 -5.07
CA PHE A 107 -5.59 -2.77 -4.74
C PHE A 107 -4.44 -1.80 -5.02
N TYR A 108 -3.72 -1.43 -3.98
CA TYR A 108 -2.60 -0.49 -4.02
C TYR A 108 -1.29 -1.27 -3.87
N VAL A 109 -0.31 -0.98 -4.71
CA VAL A 109 1.02 -1.59 -4.69
C VAL A 109 2.08 -0.49 -4.64
N PHE A 110 3.06 -0.64 -3.76
CA PHE A 110 4.15 0.31 -3.58
C PHE A 110 5.41 -0.40 -3.06
N PRO A 111 6.60 0.17 -3.27
CA PRO A 111 7.86 -0.40 -2.76
C PRO A 111 7.91 -0.49 -1.23
N TYR A 112 8.73 -1.41 -0.71
CA TYR A 112 8.90 -1.62 0.74
C TYR A 112 9.35 -0.37 1.49
N ASP A 113 10.22 0.43 0.90
CA ASP A 113 10.81 1.63 1.50
C ASP A 113 9.89 2.86 1.48
N VAL A 114 8.73 2.76 0.85
CA VAL A 114 7.76 3.85 0.82
C VAL A 114 6.99 3.91 2.14
N ARG A 115 7.16 5.02 2.86
CA ARG A 115 6.45 5.28 4.10
C ARG A 115 4.97 5.44 3.84
N HIS A 116 4.16 4.86 4.70
CA HIS A 116 2.71 4.99 4.61
C HIS A 116 2.07 4.83 5.99
N CYS A 117 0.82 5.29 6.09
CA CYS A 117 0.01 5.16 7.29
C CYS A 117 -1.46 5.02 6.94
N VAL A 118 -2.28 4.66 7.92
CA VAL A 118 -3.73 4.70 7.80
C VAL A 118 -4.28 5.56 8.93
N TYR A 119 -5.03 6.58 8.55
CA TYR A 119 -5.64 7.51 9.49
C TYR A 119 -6.79 6.85 10.27
N PRO A 120 -7.02 7.26 11.52
CA PRO A 120 -8.18 6.82 12.28
C PRO A 120 -9.48 7.36 11.69
N PHE A 121 -10.58 6.79 12.12
CA PHE A 121 -11.94 7.26 11.85
C PHE A 121 -12.79 7.09 13.13
N ASN A 122 -13.98 7.68 13.18
CA ASN A 122 -14.87 7.60 14.34
C ASN A 122 -16.32 7.28 13.97
N GLY A 123 -16.54 6.79 12.76
CA GLY A 123 -17.84 6.27 12.34
C GLY A 123 -18.02 4.81 12.74
N PRO A 124 -19.26 4.32 12.75
CA PRO A 124 -19.57 2.96 13.16
C PRO A 124 -19.07 1.93 12.14
N GLY A 125 -18.71 0.75 12.63
CA GLY A 125 -18.27 -0.38 11.83
C GLY A 125 -16.75 -0.57 11.85
N PHE A 126 -16.22 -1.13 10.78
CA PHE A 126 -14.78 -1.43 10.67
C PHE A 126 -14.27 -1.29 9.24
N ARG A 127 -12.98 -1.02 9.14
CA ARG A 127 -12.19 -1.07 7.91
C ARG A 127 -11.40 -2.38 7.90
N ARG A 128 -11.50 -3.17 6.83
CA ARG A 128 -10.73 -4.42 6.67
C ARG A 128 -9.94 -4.39 5.38
N THR A 129 -8.68 -4.81 5.46
CA THR A 129 -7.79 -4.90 4.30
C THR A 129 -7.05 -6.23 4.29
N LEU A 130 -6.73 -6.71 3.09
CA LEU A 130 -5.75 -7.76 2.85
C LEU A 130 -4.45 -7.09 2.44
N ALA A 131 -3.38 -7.38 3.13
CA ALA A 131 -2.04 -6.91 2.80
C ALA A 131 -1.17 -8.08 2.37
N ALA A 132 -0.24 -7.82 1.46
CA ALA A 132 0.75 -8.79 1.02
C ALA A 132 2.10 -8.14 0.80
N ASN A 133 3.16 -8.84 1.19
CA ASN A 133 4.54 -8.49 0.91
C ASN A 133 5.14 -9.47 -0.10
N MET A 134 5.90 -8.93 -1.05
CA MET A 134 6.58 -9.68 -2.10
C MET A 134 8.04 -9.27 -2.14
N ASP A 135 8.94 -10.20 -1.85
CA ASP A 135 10.37 -10.01 -2.05
C ASP A 135 10.70 -9.95 -3.55
N VAL A 136 11.56 -9.03 -3.91
CA VAL A 136 12.05 -8.85 -5.29
C VAL A 136 13.57 -8.84 -5.29
N ASP A 137 14.14 -9.90 -5.84
CA ASP A 137 15.58 -10.01 -6.12
C ASP A 137 15.84 -9.55 -7.55
N TYR A 138 16.53 -8.44 -7.74
CA TYR A 138 16.83 -7.89 -9.05
C TYR A 138 18.26 -7.39 -9.14
N ASN A 139 18.83 -7.42 -10.34
CA ASN A 139 20.16 -6.90 -10.57
C ASN A 139 20.11 -5.38 -10.84
N PRO A 140 20.63 -4.54 -9.95
CA PRO A 140 20.63 -3.08 -10.14
C PRO A 140 21.37 -2.61 -11.39
N ILE A 141 22.41 -3.37 -11.83
CA ILE A 141 23.20 -3.03 -13.03
C ILE A 141 22.35 -3.13 -14.28
N MET A 142 21.51 -4.18 -14.39
CA MET A 142 20.61 -4.38 -15.53
C MET A 142 19.49 -3.33 -15.60
N ASN A 143 19.31 -2.58 -14.52
CA ASN A 143 18.24 -1.61 -14.36
C ASN A 143 18.74 -0.15 -14.32
N ARG A 144 20.04 0.08 -14.56
CA ARG A 144 20.62 1.43 -14.72
C ARG A 144 20.14 2.06 -16.03
N GLY A 145 19.89 3.37 -16.01
CA GLY A 145 19.53 4.14 -17.21
C GLY A 145 18.08 3.95 -17.68
N ARG A 146 17.16 3.60 -16.79
CA ARG A 146 15.73 3.69 -17.02
C ARG A 146 15.27 5.12 -16.87
N ASN A 147 15.25 5.84 -17.97
CA ASN A 147 14.62 7.16 -18.10
C ASN A 147 13.44 7.07 -19.04
#